data_4a1ffb59dcce9a7e13ca81456f4bdc49
#
_entry.id   4a1ffb59dcce9a7e13ca81456f4bdc49
#
_cell.length_a   1.000
_cell.length_b   1.000
_cell.length_c   1.000
_cell.angle_alpha   90.00
_cell.angle_beta   90.00
_cell.angle_gamma   90.00
#
_symmetry.space_group_name_H-M   'P 1'
#
loop_
_entity.id
_entity.type
_entity.pdbx_description
1 polymer ?
#
loop_
_entity_poly.entity_id
_entity_poly.type
_entity_poly.pdbx_seq_one_letter_code
_entity_poly.pdbx_strand_id
1 'polypeptide(L)'
;MKYFLKTVIAVVSLLAVGGSAAVASDADSTECRWRHSIELSGRAAPVLRSSSMLRGENATGRGVNAAFAGDIHYTMRMPRGSHWDRYYPHAYQGAGIGFTAFSPDGLTGTPFNLYVLQGSRIASLTPALSLDYEWNFGASFGWRKISNDDPFDSSDIDGFGSKVNAYINIDFLLKYRISRHFTLVGGVGISHFSNGNTDYPNPGVNAVWARLGVAYSLGAVAPDSRADWTGFEPGMVYDVTAYGAWRRGFFDSAVATGGSEPDEALVPGHFGVAGFNINPMWRFNPVLAAGASVDGQYDDCANLSPYYEPNSPVDDPRFYRQPFSHRCSLGVSLRAELTMSIFAVNVGVGHSVWAPGGPDMRGWYQTFTLKTFITKRLYLSTGYRLLRWRDPGNLMLGVGYRFGR
;
A
#
# COMPACT_ATOMS: atom_id res chain seq x y z
N MET A 1 3.34 12.11 7.87
CA MET A 1 2.43 11.42 8.80
C MET A 1 1.02 12.04 8.85
N LYS A 2 0.85 13.34 9.19
CA LYS A 2 -0.48 14.01 9.20
C LYS A 2 -1.23 13.91 7.85
N TYR A 3 -0.54 13.96 6.72
CA TYR A 3 -1.15 13.88 5.37
C TYR A 3 -1.55 12.46 4.99
N PHE A 4 -0.73 11.45 5.29
CA PHE A 4 -1.09 10.04 5.07
C PHE A 4 -2.36 9.65 5.85
N LEU A 5 -2.41 10.03 7.13
CA LEU A 5 -3.60 9.81 7.96
C LEU A 5 -4.83 10.54 7.39
N LYS A 6 -4.67 11.79 6.91
CA LYS A 6 -5.74 12.55 6.26
C LYS A 6 -6.22 11.85 4.99
N THR A 7 -5.31 11.26 4.20
CA THR A 7 -5.67 10.52 2.98
C THR A 7 -6.45 9.26 3.32
N VAL A 8 -6.01 8.46 4.30
CA VAL A 8 -6.73 7.26 4.76
C VAL A 8 -8.10 7.65 5.33
N ILE A 9 -8.17 8.68 6.18
CA ILE A 9 -9.45 9.19 6.72
C ILE A 9 -10.34 9.70 5.59
N ALA A 10 -9.83 10.42 4.60
CA ALA A 10 -10.60 10.90 3.46
C ALA A 10 -11.17 9.73 2.63
N VAL A 11 -10.38 8.67 2.39
CA VAL A 11 -10.85 7.47 1.68
C VAL A 11 -11.94 6.74 2.50
N VAL A 12 -11.74 6.56 3.80
CA VAL A 12 -12.74 5.96 4.70
C VAL A 12 -14.02 6.82 4.75
N SER A 13 -13.87 8.14 4.84
CA SER A 13 -15.00 9.08 4.85
C SER A 13 -15.76 9.10 3.51
N LEU A 14 -15.04 9.01 2.38
CA LEU A 14 -15.65 8.91 1.04
C LEU A 14 -16.43 7.61 0.87
N LEU A 15 -15.95 6.50 1.40
CA LEU A 15 -16.66 5.23 1.40
C LEU A 15 -17.92 5.30 2.28
N ALA A 16 -17.88 6.02 3.40
CA ALA A 16 -19.02 6.25 4.27
C ALA A 16 -20.07 7.20 3.66
N VAL A 17 -19.63 8.26 2.97
CA VAL A 17 -20.53 9.24 2.31
C VAL A 17 -21.16 8.66 1.04
N GLY A 18 -20.44 7.82 0.29
CA GLY A 18 -21.02 7.11 -0.86
C GLY A 18 -22.15 6.15 -0.47
N GLY A 19 -22.18 5.69 0.79
CA GLY A 19 -23.26 4.85 1.33
C GLY A 19 -24.50 5.64 1.79
N SER A 20 -24.38 6.93 2.11
CA SER A 20 -25.48 7.72 2.68
C SER A 20 -26.32 8.49 1.66
N ALA A 21 -25.86 8.64 0.42
CA ALA A 21 -26.63 9.35 -0.62
C ALA A 21 -27.77 8.53 -1.25
N ALA A 22 -28.01 7.29 -0.81
CA ALA A 22 -29.01 6.37 -1.36
C ALA A 22 -30.19 6.09 -0.42
N VAL A 23 -30.40 6.87 0.64
CA VAL A 23 -31.46 6.63 1.66
C VAL A 23 -32.64 7.59 1.50
N ALA A 24 -33.00 7.96 0.29
CA ALA A 24 -34.27 8.66 0.08
C ALA A 24 -34.85 8.34 -1.29
N SER A 25 -35.56 7.22 -1.43
CA SER A 25 -36.76 7.11 -2.25
C SER A 25 -37.35 5.70 -2.16
N ASP A 26 -38.60 5.69 -1.79
CA ASP A 26 -39.69 4.72 -1.92
C ASP A 26 -39.45 3.21 -2.05
N ALA A 27 -40.17 2.53 -1.17
CA ALA A 27 -40.43 1.12 -1.15
C ALA A 27 -41.08 0.65 -2.46
N ASP A 28 -40.34 -0.02 -3.30
CA ASP A 28 -40.75 -1.19 -4.10
C ASP A 28 -39.76 -1.60 -5.18
N SER A 29 -38.50 -1.86 -4.83
CA SER A 29 -37.62 -2.69 -5.63
C SER A 29 -36.51 -3.29 -4.77
N THR A 30 -36.60 -4.57 -4.50
CA THR A 30 -35.54 -5.38 -3.87
C THR A 30 -34.22 -5.40 -4.67
N GLU A 31 -34.17 -4.81 -5.84
CA GLU A 31 -33.04 -4.83 -6.76
C GLU A 31 -32.02 -3.71 -6.56
N CYS A 32 -32.39 -2.58 -6.00
CA CYS A 32 -31.55 -1.38 -5.95
C CYS A 32 -30.86 -1.13 -4.59
N ARG A 33 -30.75 -2.12 -3.71
CA ARG A 33 -30.17 -1.94 -2.38
C ARG A 33 -28.73 -2.45 -2.29
N TRP A 34 -27.89 -1.66 -1.61
CA TRP A 34 -26.57 -2.09 -1.17
C TRP A 34 -26.69 -3.31 -0.26
N ARG A 35 -25.78 -4.27 -0.44
CA ARG A 35 -25.72 -5.49 0.37
C ARG A 35 -24.55 -5.38 1.33
N HIS A 36 -24.84 -5.39 2.61
CA HIS A 36 -23.89 -5.17 3.68
C HIS A 36 -23.54 -6.47 4.39
N SER A 37 -22.31 -6.56 4.89
CA SER A 37 -21.87 -7.69 5.69
C SER A 37 -20.88 -7.24 6.76
N ILE A 38 -20.91 -7.91 7.91
CA ILE A 38 -19.93 -7.75 8.98
C ILE A 38 -19.22 -9.09 9.14
N GLU A 39 -17.90 -9.07 9.21
CA GLU A 39 -17.08 -10.25 9.46
C GLU A 39 -16.25 -10.05 10.72
N LEU A 40 -16.20 -11.08 11.56
CA LEU A 40 -15.26 -11.22 12.67
C LEU A 40 -14.27 -12.31 12.32
N SER A 41 -12.97 -12.03 12.38
CA SER A 41 -11.94 -13.01 12.07
C SER A 41 -10.76 -12.93 13.04
N GLY A 42 -10.12 -14.10 13.22
CA GLY A 42 -8.84 -14.25 13.89
C GLY A 42 -7.78 -14.67 12.89
N ARG A 43 -6.53 -14.28 13.14
CA ARG A 43 -5.38 -14.62 12.31
C ARG A 43 -4.22 -15.07 13.18
N ALA A 44 -3.44 -16.02 12.67
CA ALA A 44 -2.17 -16.44 13.24
C ALA A 44 -1.11 -16.52 12.15
N ALA A 45 0.12 -16.10 12.45
CA ALA A 45 1.17 -15.98 11.46
C ALA A 45 2.55 -16.31 12.01
N PRO A 46 3.42 -17.01 11.28
CA PRO A 46 4.84 -16.82 11.41
C PRO A 46 5.25 -15.44 10.86
N VAL A 47 6.17 -14.78 11.56
CA VAL A 47 6.79 -13.52 11.12
C VAL A 47 8.05 -13.85 10.34
N LEU A 48 8.20 -13.26 9.14
CA LEU A 48 9.38 -13.44 8.32
C LEU A 48 10.54 -12.61 8.89
N ARG A 49 11.66 -13.24 9.14
CA ARG A 49 12.86 -12.63 9.74
C ARG A 49 13.65 -11.82 8.70
N SER A 50 13.02 -10.80 8.13
CA SER A 50 13.56 -10.01 7.01
C SER A 50 14.61 -8.97 7.43
N SER A 51 14.67 -8.61 8.72
CA SER A 51 15.64 -7.64 9.25
C SER A 51 16.44 -8.22 10.42
N SER A 52 17.55 -7.58 10.77
CA SER A 52 18.41 -7.92 11.92
C SER A 52 17.61 -7.95 13.21
N MET A 53 16.84 -6.91 13.47
CA MET A 53 15.93 -6.81 14.63
C MET A 53 14.99 -8.03 14.74
N LEU A 54 14.35 -8.41 13.65
CA LEU A 54 13.42 -9.55 13.61
C LEU A 54 14.12 -10.90 13.75
N ARG A 55 15.41 -10.99 13.42
CA ARG A 55 16.24 -12.21 13.63
C ARG A 55 16.69 -12.39 15.07
N GLY A 56 16.63 -11.35 15.88
CA GLY A 56 17.09 -11.37 17.27
C GLY A 56 18.41 -10.64 17.52
N GLU A 57 18.93 -9.95 16.51
CA GLU A 57 20.04 -9.00 16.65
C GLU A 57 19.48 -7.68 17.22
N ASN A 58 19.04 -7.72 18.48
CA ASN A 58 18.37 -6.64 19.21
C ASN A 58 18.67 -6.77 20.69
N ALA A 59 18.37 -5.75 21.53
CA ALA A 59 18.69 -5.74 22.97
C ALA A 59 18.10 -6.93 23.75
N THR A 60 17.08 -7.60 23.24
CA THR A 60 16.49 -8.77 23.92
C THR A 60 17.16 -10.10 23.53
N GLY A 61 17.95 -10.13 22.47
CA GLY A 61 18.52 -11.34 21.88
C GLY A 61 17.48 -12.32 21.33
N ARG A 62 16.21 -11.86 21.15
CA ARG A 62 15.08 -12.71 20.73
C ARG A 62 14.49 -12.24 19.41
N GLY A 63 14.34 -13.18 18.47
CA GLY A 63 13.67 -12.89 17.20
C GLY A 63 12.14 -12.82 17.36
N VAL A 64 11.49 -11.96 16.59
CA VAL A 64 10.02 -11.91 16.48
C VAL A 64 9.57 -13.03 15.57
N ASN A 65 8.89 -14.03 16.12
CA ASN A 65 8.65 -15.30 15.42
C ASN A 65 7.20 -15.50 15.00
N ALA A 66 6.25 -14.94 15.76
CA ALA A 66 4.82 -15.13 15.54
C ALA A 66 4.04 -13.84 15.70
N ALA A 67 2.90 -13.78 15.06
CA ALA A 67 1.92 -12.72 15.25
C ALA A 67 0.52 -13.31 15.32
N PHE A 68 -0.35 -12.64 16.08
CA PHE A 68 -1.77 -12.94 16.22
C PHE A 68 -2.57 -11.67 15.99
N ALA A 69 -3.68 -11.76 15.27
CA ALA A 69 -4.54 -10.61 15.04
C ALA A 69 -6.01 -10.98 15.20
N GLY A 70 -6.80 -9.98 15.58
CA GLY A 70 -8.26 -10.02 15.56
C GLY A 70 -8.79 -8.84 14.77
N ASP A 71 -9.71 -9.09 13.83
CA ASP A 71 -10.21 -8.09 12.90
C ASP A 71 -11.74 -8.08 12.86
N ILE A 72 -12.30 -6.89 12.69
CA ILE A 72 -13.70 -6.67 12.33
C ILE A 72 -13.73 -5.97 10.97
N HIS A 73 -14.42 -6.56 10.01
CA HIS A 73 -14.63 -5.99 8.67
C HIS A 73 -16.09 -5.61 8.49
N TYR A 74 -16.32 -4.43 7.96
CA TYR A 74 -17.59 -4.04 7.37
C TYR A 74 -17.43 -3.96 5.87
N THR A 75 -18.24 -4.70 5.13
CA THR A 75 -18.19 -4.75 3.68
C THR A 75 -19.55 -4.42 3.05
N MET A 76 -19.48 -3.86 1.86
CA MET A 76 -20.65 -3.56 1.03
C MET A 76 -20.42 -4.05 -0.40
N ARG A 77 -21.49 -4.55 -1.03
CA ARG A 77 -21.52 -4.87 -2.46
C ARG A 77 -22.45 -3.89 -3.17
N MET A 78 -22.13 -3.61 -4.42
CA MET A 78 -22.94 -2.73 -5.26
C MET A 78 -24.37 -3.25 -5.40
N PRO A 79 -25.34 -2.34 -5.57
CA PRO A 79 -26.72 -2.70 -5.87
C PRO A 79 -26.79 -3.56 -7.13
N ARG A 80 -27.69 -4.55 -7.12
CA ARG A 80 -27.91 -5.39 -8.30
C ARG A 80 -28.36 -4.58 -9.50
N GLY A 81 -27.90 -4.98 -10.68
CA GLY A 81 -28.23 -4.32 -11.94
C GLY A 81 -27.56 -2.96 -12.14
N SER A 82 -26.82 -2.46 -11.14
CA SER A 82 -26.01 -1.24 -11.32
C SER A 82 -24.90 -1.50 -12.35
N HIS A 83 -24.40 -0.42 -12.99
CA HIS A 83 -23.29 -0.50 -13.94
C HIS A 83 -22.06 -1.23 -13.35
N TRP A 84 -21.77 -0.99 -12.09
CA TRP A 84 -20.67 -1.64 -11.39
C TRP A 84 -20.93 -3.11 -11.09
N ASP A 85 -22.16 -3.49 -10.71
CA ASP A 85 -22.54 -4.89 -10.47
C ASP A 85 -22.49 -5.71 -11.78
N ARG A 86 -22.84 -5.11 -12.91
CA ARG A 86 -22.70 -5.76 -14.22
C ARG A 86 -21.25 -6.11 -14.56
N TYR A 87 -20.32 -5.20 -14.31
CA TYR A 87 -18.90 -5.42 -14.61
C TYR A 87 -18.18 -6.24 -13.55
N TYR A 88 -18.55 -6.06 -12.27
CA TYR A 88 -17.88 -6.64 -11.11
C TYR A 88 -18.88 -7.27 -10.12
N PRO A 89 -19.67 -8.29 -10.53
CA PRO A 89 -20.83 -8.77 -9.77
C PRO A 89 -20.48 -9.38 -8.42
N HIS A 90 -19.23 -9.80 -8.25
CA HIS A 90 -18.74 -10.42 -7.01
C HIS A 90 -17.86 -9.49 -6.18
N ALA A 91 -17.57 -8.29 -6.66
CA ALA A 91 -16.75 -7.33 -5.94
C ALA A 91 -17.47 -6.82 -4.70
N TYR A 92 -16.72 -6.71 -3.62
CA TYR A 92 -17.13 -6.04 -2.39
C TYR A 92 -16.00 -5.11 -1.95
N GLN A 93 -16.36 -4.06 -1.27
CA GLN A 93 -15.45 -3.10 -0.68
C GLN A 93 -15.92 -2.70 0.70
N GLY A 94 -15.02 -2.16 1.51
CA GLY A 94 -15.37 -1.74 2.85
C GLY A 94 -14.21 -1.22 3.65
N ALA A 95 -14.35 -1.29 4.96
CA ALA A 95 -13.32 -0.91 5.90
C ALA A 95 -13.20 -1.96 7.00
N GLY A 96 -12.04 -2.03 7.60
CA GLY A 96 -11.76 -2.91 8.72
C GLY A 96 -10.93 -2.24 9.80
N ILE A 97 -11.07 -2.78 10.99
CA ILE A 97 -10.26 -2.45 12.14
C ILE A 97 -9.72 -3.74 12.76
N GLY A 98 -8.55 -3.69 13.35
CA GLY A 98 -7.98 -4.86 14.02
C GLY A 98 -6.81 -4.53 14.91
N PHE A 99 -6.41 -5.50 15.73
CA PHE A 99 -5.21 -5.44 16.55
C PHE A 99 -4.27 -6.56 16.17
N THR A 100 -2.97 -6.27 16.18
CA THR A 100 -1.92 -7.26 15.94
C THR A 100 -1.00 -7.33 17.16
N ALA A 101 -0.85 -8.50 17.75
CA ALA A 101 0.12 -8.80 18.80
C ALA A 101 1.25 -9.65 18.22
N PHE A 102 2.49 -9.30 18.55
CA PHE A 102 3.69 -10.02 18.13
C PHE A 102 4.30 -10.80 19.30
N SER A 103 4.97 -11.91 19.00
CA SER A 103 5.63 -12.75 20.02
C SER A 103 7.10 -12.99 19.65
N PRO A 104 8.03 -12.77 20.60
CA PRO A 104 7.83 -12.19 21.92
C PRO A 104 7.35 -10.73 21.83
N ASP A 105 6.64 -10.29 22.86
CA ASP A 105 6.21 -8.91 23.02
C ASP A 105 7.35 -7.96 23.41
N GLY A 106 7.07 -6.67 23.37
CA GLY A 106 7.98 -5.63 23.87
C GLY A 106 8.83 -4.95 22.79
N LEU A 107 9.09 -5.57 21.65
CA LEU A 107 9.89 -4.96 20.57
C LEU A 107 9.03 -4.13 19.59
N THR A 108 7.84 -4.61 19.29
CA THR A 108 6.97 -4.04 18.24
C THR A 108 5.80 -3.23 18.79
N GLY A 109 5.39 -3.47 20.04
CA GLY A 109 4.12 -3.02 20.59
C GLY A 109 2.95 -3.90 20.12
N THR A 110 1.72 -3.43 20.40
CA THR A 110 0.47 -4.08 19.94
C THR A 110 -0.28 -3.10 19.03
N PRO A 111 0.07 -3.04 17.74
CA PRO A 111 -0.51 -2.05 16.85
C PRO A 111 -1.99 -2.30 16.56
N PHE A 112 -2.72 -1.18 16.48
CA PHE A 112 -4.08 -1.09 16.00
C PHE A 112 -4.09 -0.74 14.50
N ASN A 113 -4.83 -1.49 13.70
CA ASN A 113 -4.91 -1.32 12.26
C ASN A 113 -6.25 -0.70 11.86
N LEU A 114 -6.23 0.31 11.00
CA LEU A 114 -7.39 0.89 10.34
C LEU A 114 -7.14 0.87 8.83
N TYR A 115 -8.02 0.23 8.07
CA TYR A 115 -7.79 0.00 6.65
C TYR A 115 -9.08 0.00 5.83
N VAL A 116 -8.95 0.31 4.55
CA VAL A 116 -9.93 -0.01 3.52
C VAL A 116 -9.63 -1.39 2.97
N LEU A 117 -10.66 -2.07 2.49
CA LEU A 117 -10.53 -3.38 1.88
C LEU A 117 -11.36 -3.48 0.59
N GLN A 118 -10.91 -4.33 -0.29
CA GLN A 118 -11.65 -4.74 -1.48
C GLN A 118 -11.34 -6.21 -1.75
N GLY A 119 -12.37 -6.93 -2.13
CA GLY A 119 -12.22 -8.31 -2.56
C GLY A 119 -13.20 -8.66 -3.65
N SER A 120 -12.96 -9.80 -4.27
CA SER A 120 -13.87 -10.37 -5.24
C SER A 120 -13.69 -11.87 -5.33
N ARG A 121 -14.72 -12.55 -5.83
CA ARG A 121 -14.65 -13.96 -6.13
C ARG A 121 -13.76 -14.20 -7.35
N ILE A 122 -12.85 -15.15 -7.21
CA ILE A 122 -12.03 -15.70 -8.29
C ILE A 122 -12.79 -16.83 -8.98
N ALA A 123 -13.35 -17.75 -8.18
CA ALA A 123 -14.05 -18.93 -8.69
C ALA A 123 -15.14 -19.42 -7.73
N SER A 124 -16.24 -19.93 -8.28
CA SER A 124 -17.23 -20.72 -7.54
C SER A 124 -16.85 -22.19 -7.65
N LEU A 125 -16.39 -22.78 -6.54
CA LEU A 125 -15.99 -24.20 -6.49
C LEU A 125 -17.20 -25.12 -6.37
N THR A 126 -18.20 -24.70 -5.60
CA THR A 126 -19.53 -25.31 -5.51
C THR A 126 -20.58 -24.19 -5.35
N PRO A 127 -21.89 -24.51 -5.38
CA PRO A 127 -22.92 -23.50 -5.08
C PRO A 127 -22.79 -22.85 -3.70
N ALA A 128 -22.09 -23.48 -2.75
CA ALA A 128 -21.90 -22.97 -1.39
C ALA A 128 -20.48 -22.53 -1.09
N LEU A 129 -19.48 -22.93 -1.90
CA LEU A 129 -18.07 -22.68 -1.65
C LEU A 129 -17.46 -21.85 -2.78
N SER A 130 -16.82 -20.75 -2.44
CA SER A 130 -16.05 -19.92 -3.38
C SER A 130 -14.60 -19.73 -2.95
N LEU A 131 -13.75 -19.48 -3.94
CA LEU A 131 -12.40 -18.94 -3.78
C LEU A 131 -12.46 -17.47 -4.10
N ASP A 132 -12.09 -16.64 -3.13
CA ASP A 132 -12.07 -15.18 -3.22
C ASP A 132 -10.63 -14.67 -2.99
N TYR A 133 -10.31 -13.47 -3.49
CA TYR A 133 -9.18 -12.68 -3.00
C TYR A 133 -9.70 -11.49 -2.20
N GLU A 134 -8.89 -10.98 -1.30
CA GLU A 134 -9.13 -9.74 -0.58
C GLU A 134 -7.80 -9.03 -0.33
N TRP A 135 -7.75 -7.73 -0.57
CA TRP A 135 -6.63 -6.91 -0.15
C TRP A 135 -7.09 -5.83 0.80
N ASN A 136 -6.20 -5.48 1.75
CA ASN A 136 -6.42 -4.43 2.74
C ASN A 136 -5.28 -3.42 2.61
N PHE A 137 -5.62 -2.14 2.69
CA PHE A 137 -4.66 -1.06 2.66
C PHE A 137 -5.03 0.01 3.69
N GLY A 138 -4.09 0.40 4.55
CA GLY A 138 -4.38 1.38 5.58
C GLY A 138 -3.18 1.76 6.43
N ALA A 139 -3.47 2.15 7.66
CA ALA A 139 -2.50 2.57 8.64
C ALA A 139 -2.57 1.71 9.90
N SER A 140 -1.43 1.47 10.47
CA SER A 140 -1.22 0.73 11.72
C SER A 140 -0.59 1.67 12.74
N PHE A 141 -1.17 1.78 13.92
CA PHE A 141 -0.84 2.74 14.97
C PHE A 141 -0.40 2.02 16.25
N GLY A 142 0.43 2.67 17.05
CA GLY A 142 0.83 2.13 18.36
C GLY A 142 2.07 1.25 18.30
N TRP A 143 2.87 1.36 17.25
CA TRP A 143 4.19 0.75 17.19
C TRP A 143 5.13 1.33 18.22
N ARG A 144 6.00 0.50 18.78
CA ARG A 144 7.06 0.96 19.68
C ARG A 144 8.07 1.77 18.86
N LYS A 145 8.03 3.10 19.07
CA LYS A 145 9.01 3.99 18.48
C LYS A 145 10.26 3.98 19.33
N ILE A 146 11.44 3.83 18.69
CA ILE A 146 12.72 4.22 19.25
C ILE A 146 13.16 5.53 18.60
N SER A 147 13.87 6.36 19.37
CA SER A 147 14.56 7.53 18.87
C SER A 147 16.01 7.09 18.70
N ASN A 148 16.47 7.01 17.48
CA ASN A 148 17.89 6.88 17.21
C ASN A 148 18.37 8.28 16.82
N ASP A 149 18.91 9.00 17.80
CA ASP A 149 19.42 10.37 17.61
C ASP A 149 20.88 10.36 17.13
N ASP A 150 21.55 9.20 17.16
CA ASP A 150 22.90 9.03 16.64
C ASP A 150 22.86 8.44 15.22
N PRO A 151 23.23 9.22 14.18
CA PRO A 151 23.25 8.75 12.81
C PRO A 151 24.28 7.65 12.51
N PHE A 152 25.25 7.43 13.42
CA PHE A 152 26.33 6.46 13.28
C PHE A 152 26.18 5.24 14.18
N ASP A 153 25.28 5.26 15.16
CA ASP A 153 24.99 4.09 16.00
C ASP A 153 23.98 3.18 15.30
N SER A 154 24.49 2.26 14.51
CA SER A 154 23.72 1.18 13.91
C SER A 154 23.42 0.03 14.89
N SER A 155 23.94 0.08 16.12
CA SER A 155 23.91 -1.03 17.07
C SER A 155 22.58 -1.21 17.78
N ASP A 156 21.72 -0.18 17.87
CA ASP A 156 20.44 -0.20 18.61
C ASP A 156 19.21 -0.04 17.72
N ILE A 157 19.06 -0.92 16.71
CA ILE A 157 17.84 -0.94 15.86
C ILE A 157 16.77 -1.80 16.56
N ASP A 158 16.32 -1.39 17.75
CA ASP A 158 15.40 -2.18 18.59
C ASP A 158 13.92 -1.84 18.40
N GLY A 159 13.53 -1.20 17.30
CA GLY A 159 12.14 -0.83 17.08
C GLY A 159 11.89 -0.15 15.74
N PHE A 160 10.93 0.76 15.74
CA PHE A 160 10.50 1.49 14.54
C PHE A 160 10.75 2.98 14.73
N GLY A 161 11.20 3.69 13.71
CA GLY A 161 11.32 5.14 13.71
C GLY A 161 9.96 5.86 13.77
N SER A 162 8.86 5.17 13.53
CA SER A 162 7.52 5.74 13.51
C SER A 162 6.53 4.95 14.36
N LYS A 163 5.65 5.67 15.11
CA LYS A 163 4.48 5.09 15.80
C LYS A 163 3.35 4.70 14.83
N VAL A 164 3.44 5.12 13.58
CA VAL A 164 2.44 4.86 12.54
C VAL A 164 3.13 4.30 11.32
N ASN A 165 2.68 3.12 10.89
CA ASN A 165 3.17 2.44 9.70
C ASN A 165 2.04 2.22 8.70
N ALA A 166 2.34 2.07 7.43
CA ALA A 166 1.40 1.53 6.46
C ALA A 166 1.11 0.07 6.80
N TYR A 167 -0.12 -0.33 6.55
CA TYR A 167 -0.59 -1.71 6.62
C TYR A 167 -1.09 -2.13 5.25
N ILE A 168 -0.49 -3.18 4.71
CA ILE A 168 -0.88 -3.79 3.43
C ILE A 168 -1.08 -5.27 3.69
N ASN A 169 -2.19 -5.84 3.18
CA ASN A 169 -2.45 -7.27 3.29
C ASN A 169 -3.12 -7.77 2.02
N ILE A 170 -2.80 -9.01 1.63
CA ILE A 170 -3.44 -9.72 0.54
C ILE A 170 -3.77 -11.12 1.03
N ASP A 171 -5.04 -11.51 0.94
CA ASP A 171 -5.57 -12.82 1.34
C ASP A 171 -6.15 -13.56 0.14
N PHE A 172 -6.01 -14.88 0.12
CA PHE A 172 -6.80 -15.82 -0.66
C PHE A 172 -7.71 -16.59 0.29
N LEU A 173 -9.02 -16.49 0.06
CA LEU A 173 -10.05 -16.91 1.00
C LEU A 173 -10.95 -17.97 0.39
N LEU A 174 -11.19 -19.04 1.13
CA LEU A 174 -12.29 -19.96 0.91
C LEU A 174 -13.49 -19.47 1.74
N LYS A 175 -14.60 -19.17 1.06
CA LYS A 175 -15.84 -18.71 1.69
C LYS A 175 -16.91 -19.78 1.53
N TYR A 176 -17.31 -20.41 2.65
CA TYR A 176 -18.35 -21.44 2.68
C TYR A 176 -19.64 -20.89 3.26
N ARG A 177 -20.68 -20.82 2.44
CA ARG A 177 -22.00 -20.33 2.83
C ARG A 177 -22.74 -21.40 3.64
N ILE A 178 -22.86 -21.18 4.95
CA ILE A 178 -23.58 -22.08 5.88
C ILE A 178 -25.08 -21.86 5.76
N SER A 179 -25.53 -20.60 5.63
CA SER A 179 -26.93 -20.23 5.56
C SER A 179 -27.14 -18.99 4.68
N ARG A 180 -28.37 -18.46 4.66
CA ARG A 180 -28.67 -17.19 3.97
C ARG A 180 -27.95 -15.98 4.55
N HIS A 181 -27.52 -16.06 5.80
CA HIS A 181 -26.89 -14.94 6.51
C HIS A 181 -25.45 -15.25 6.93
N PHE A 182 -25.08 -16.49 7.16
CA PHE A 182 -23.77 -16.87 7.70
C PHE A 182 -22.86 -17.49 6.64
N THR A 183 -21.64 -17.00 6.58
CA THR A 183 -20.57 -17.53 5.74
C THR A 183 -19.34 -17.78 6.62
N LEU A 184 -18.80 -18.98 6.60
CA LEU A 184 -17.50 -19.32 7.17
C LEU A 184 -16.43 -18.84 6.20
N VAL A 185 -15.39 -18.18 6.74
CA VAL A 185 -14.26 -17.66 5.97
C VAL A 185 -13.01 -18.32 6.50
N GLY A 186 -12.22 -18.91 5.63
CA GLY A 186 -10.91 -19.44 5.96
C GLY A 186 -9.92 -19.14 4.84
N GLY A 187 -8.66 -18.92 5.15
CA GLY A 187 -7.71 -18.62 4.10
C GLY A 187 -6.30 -18.38 4.57
N VAL A 188 -5.47 -17.97 3.60
CA VAL A 188 -4.07 -17.62 3.81
C VAL A 188 -3.77 -16.29 3.14
N GLY A 189 -2.82 -15.56 3.70
CA GLY A 189 -2.42 -14.28 3.16
C GLY A 189 -1.05 -13.84 3.63
N ILE A 190 -0.65 -12.67 3.17
CA ILE A 190 0.58 -12.00 3.59
C ILE A 190 0.28 -10.56 3.93
N SER A 191 0.85 -10.07 5.03
CA SER A 191 0.82 -8.66 5.36
C SER A 191 2.22 -8.06 5.41
N HIS A 192 2.27 -6.76 5.17
CA HIS A 192 3.45 -5.93 5.26
C HIS A 192 3.14 -4.68 6.08
N PHE A 193 4.03 -4.38 7.04
CA PHE A 193 4.01 -3.16 7.84
C PHE A 193 5.31 -2.41 7.62
N SER A 194 5.23 -1.13 7.28
CA SER A 194 6.40 -0.29 7.00
C SER A 194 6.02 1.19 7.05
N ASN A 195 6.94 2.04 7.44
CA ASN A 195 6.73 3.49 7.32
C ASN A 195 7.06 4.05 5.93
N GLY A 196 7.50 3.20 4.99
CA GLY A 196 7.83 3.61 3.63
C GLY A 196 9.03 4.56 3.53
N ASN A 197 10.01 4.42 4.42
CA ASN A 197 11.20 5.25 4.56
C ASN A 197 10.93 6.72 4.96
N THR A 198 9.72 7.01 5.47
CA THR A 198 9.41 8.34 5.99
C THR A 198 10.10 8.63 7.30
N ASP A 199 10.56 7.61 8.00
CA ASP A 199 11.35 7.70 9.23
C ASP A 199 12.28 6.49 9.39
N TYR A 200 13.27 6.56 10.27
CA TYR A 200 14.25 5.50 10.52
C TYR A 200 14.27 5.16 12.03
N PRO A 201 14.50 3.90 12.39
CA PRO A 201 14.62 2.73 11.52
C PRO A 201 13.28 2.27 10.91
N ASN A 202 13.38 1.58 9.77
CA ASN A 202 12.25 0.98 9.08
C ASN A 202 12.52 -0.51 8.77
N PRO A 203 12.51 -1.38 9.79
CA PRO A 203 12.85 -2.78 9.60
C PRO A 203 11.88 -3.55 8.70
N GLY A 204 10.66 -3.01 8.51
CA GLY A 204 9.58 -3.68 7.81
C GLY A 204 9.19 -5.01 8.46
N VAL A 205 7.91 -5.28 8.63
CA VAL A 205 7.43 -6.57 9.17
C VAL A 205 6.56 -7.25 8.13
N ASN A 206 6.92 -8.48 7.79
CA ASN A 206 6.15 -9.34 6.91
C ASN A 206 5.65 -10.56 7.69
N ALA A 207 4.36 -10.88 7.55
CA ALA A 207 3.75 -12.02 8.22
C ALA A 207 2.87 -12.83 7.25
N VAL A 208 2.98 -14.16 7.31
CA VAL A 208 2.19 -15.07 6.46
C VAL A 208 1.06 -15.64 7.32
N TRP A 209 -0.16 -15.17 7.07
CA TRP A 209 -1.32 -15.43 7.91
C TRP A 209 -2.07 -16.69 7.49
N ALA A 210 -2.53 -17.44 8.49
CA ALA A 210 -3.74 -18.24 8.39
C ALA A 210 -4.88 -17.43 9.02
N ARG A 211 -6.02 -17.30 8.32
CA ARG A 211 -7.22 -16.57 8.74
C ARG A 211 -8.40 -17.51 8.90
N LEU A 212 -9.17 -17.32 9.96
CA LEU A 212 -10.45 -17.97 10.18
C LEU A 212 -11.45 -16.94 10.69
N GLY A 213 -12.66 -16.93 10.11
CA GLY A 213 -13.68 -15.95 10.47
C GLY A 213 -15.09 -16.39 10.12
N VAL A 214 -16.05 -15.59 10.59
CA VAL A 214 -17.46 -15.72 10.26
C VAL A 214 -17.98 -14.37 9.80
N ALA A 215 -18.62 -14.36 8.63
CA ALA A 215 -19.28 -13.20 8.09
C ALA A 215 -20.80 -13.33 8.21
N TYR A 216 -21.44 -12.24 8.66
CA TYR A 216 -22.88 -12.10 8.74
C TYR A 216 -23.38 -11.10 7.69
N SER A 217 -24.28 -11.54 6.80
CA SER A 217 -24.90 -10.67 5.78
C SER A 217 -26.16 -10.01 6.34
N LEU A 218 -26.23 -8.69 6.28
CA LEU A 218 -27.35 -7.87 6.75
C LEU A 218 -28.56 -7.89 5.77
N GLY A 219 -28.71 -8.95 5.03
CA GLY A 219 -29.78 -9.16 4.05
C GLY A 219 -29.59 -10.53 3.40
N ALA A 220 -30.56 -11.00 2.66
CA ALA A 220 -30.45 -12.29 1.98
C ALA A 220 -29.32 -12.25 0.94
N VAL A 221 -28.49 -13.28 0.97
CA VAL A 221 -27.46 -13.46 -0.06
C VAL A 221 -28.13 -13.74 -1.39
N ALA A 222 -27.94 -12.86 -2.34
CA ALA A 222 -28.50 -13.00 -3.67
C ALA A 222 -27.83 -14.15 -4.45
N PRO A 223 -28.54 -14.80 -5.38
CA PRO A 223 -27.94 -15.74 -6.32
C PRO A 223 -26.76 -15.12 -7.07
N ASP A 224 -25.84 -15.97 -7.50
CA ASP A 224 -24.68 -15.53 -8.27
C ASP A 224 -25.11 -14.96 -9.63
N SER A 225 -24.50 -13.84 -10.01
CA SER A 225 -24.57 -13.26 -11.36
C SER A 225 -23.22 -13.43 -12.06
N ARG A 226 -23.23 -13.51 -13.38
CA ARG A 226 -22.00 -13.50 -14.18
C ARG A 226 -21.70 -12.06 -14.59
N ALA A 227 -20.41 -11.74 -14.76
CA ALA A 227 -20.01 -10.46 -15.33
C ALA A 227 -20.58 -10.32 -16.73
N ASP A 228 -21.19 -9.18 -17.00
CA ASP A 228 -21.69 -8.81 -18.32
C ASP A 228 -20.91 -7.59 -18.83
N TRP A 229 -20.02 -7.84 -19.76
CA TRP A 229 -19.18 -6.80 -20.39
C TRP A 229 -19.73 -6.34 -21.74
N THR A 230 -20.97 -6.70 -22.06
CA THR A 230 -21.66 -6.25 -23.27
C THR A 230 -21.71 -4.72 -23.29
N GLY A 231 -21.28 -4.13 -24.40
CA GLY A 231 -21.20 -2.66 -24.57
C GLY A 231 -19.96 -2.00 -23.95
N PHE A 232 -19.00 -2.77 -23.43
CA PHE A 232 -17.68 -2.24 -23.16
C PHE A 232 -16.88 -2.13 -24.46
N GLU A 233 -16.35 -0.95 -24.73
CA GLU A 233 -15.49 -0.70 -25.88
C GLU A 233 -14.03 -0.60 -25.40
N PRO A 234 -13.12 -1.50 -25.83
CA PRO A 234 -11.70 -1.35 -25.60
C PRO A 234 -11.17 -0.03 -26.16
N GLY A 235 -10.21 0.58 -25.49
CA GLY A 235 -9.71 1.87 -25.96
C GLY A 235 -8.61 2.46 -25.09
N MET A 236 -8.04 3.56 -25.57
CA MET A 236 -7.00 4.29 -24.87
C MET A 236 -7.58 5.18 -23.77
N VAL A 237 -6.92 5.14 -22.62
CA VAL A 237 -7.07 6.12 -21.54
C VAL A 237 -5.69 6.69 -21.20
N TYR A 238 -5.68 7.90 -20.70
CA TYR A 238 -4.46 8.59 -20.33
C TYR A 238 -4.56 9.03 -18.88
N ASP A 239 -3.76 8.47 -18.02
CA ASP A 239 -3.70 8.87 -16.62
C ASP A 239 -2.57 9.85 -16.41
N VAL A 240 -2.86 10.97 -15.78
CA VAL A 240 -1.86 11.93 -15.32
C VAL A 240 -1.95 11.99 -13.81
N THR A 241 -0.84 11.71 -13.14
CA THR A 241 -0.73 11.71 -11.68
C THR A 241 0.37 12.65 -11.25
N ALA A 242 0.10 13.49 -10.26
CA ALA A 242 1.12 14.22 -9.51
C ALA A 242 1.16 13.68 -8.09
N TYR A 243 2.36 13.50 -7.54
CA TYR A 243 2.55 12.97 -6.21
C TYR A 243 3.64 13.69 -5.44
N GLY A 244 3.57 13.59 -4.12
CA GLY A 244 4.60 14.06 -3.21
C GLY A 244 4.75 13.11 -2.03
N ALA A 245 5.92 13.16 -1.40
CA ALA A 245 6.23 12.41 -0.20
C ALA A 245 7.37 13.08 0.56
N TRP A 246 7.79 12.48 1.63
CA TRP A 246 9.05 12.78 2.33
C TRP A 246 9.72 11.47 2.71
N ARG A 247 11.04 11.49 2.85
CA ARG A 247 11.83 10.34 3.30
C ARG A 247 13.04 10.76 4.13
N ARG A 248 13.68 9.80 4.77
CA ARG A 248 15.01 9.96 5.35
C ARG A 248 16.05 9.82 4.23
N GLY A 249 17.13 10.57 4.37
CA GLY A 249 18.29 10.51 3.48
C GLY A 249 19.41 9.69 4.08
N PHE A 250 20.21 9.07 3.21
CA PHE A 250 21.42 8.36 3.57
C PHE A 250 22.55 8.84 2.67
N PHE A 251 23.77 8.74 3.16
CA PHE A 251 24.98 8.99 2.38
C PHE A 251 26.04 7.93 2.72
N ASP A 252 26.99 7.74 1.84
CA ASP A 252 28.11 6.81 2.08
C ASP A 252 29.08 7.45 3.09
N SER A 253 29.11 6.93 4.30
CA SER A 253 29.96 7.44 5.38
C SER A 253 31.45 7.18 5.12
N ALA A 254 31.83 6.28 4.23
CA ALA A 254 33.22 6.09 3.83
C ALA A 254 33.82 7.38 3.27
N VAL A 255 33.02 8.26 2.67
CA VAL A 255 33.43 9.58 2.22
C VAL A 255 33.84 10.48 3.38
N ALA A 256 33.20 10.31 4.57
CA ALA A 256 33.49 11.07 5.77
C ALA A 256 34.67 10.51 6.58
N THR A 257 34.74 9.18 6.67
CA THR A 257 35.70 8.49 7.53
C THR A 257 37.00 8.07 6.82
N GLY A 258 37.05 8.19 5.49
CA GLY A 258 38.17 7.67 4.68
C GLY A 258 38.22 6.14 4.65
N GLY A 259 37.11 5.47 4.97
CA GLY A 259 36.97 4.03 4.93
C GLY A 259 37.06 3.48 3.51
N SER A 260 37.44 2.21 3.39
CA SER A 260 37.52 1.51 2.10
C SER A 260 36.21 0.80 1.72
N GLU A 261 35.36 0.54 2.68
CA GLU A 261 34.07 -0.14 2.48
C GLU A 261 32.93 0.89 2.56
N PRO A 262 31.98 0.85 1.61
CA PRO A 262 30.78 1.69 1.68
C PRO A 262 29.96 1.36 2.93
N ASP A 263 29.62 2.39 3.70
CA ASP A 263 28.76 2.27 4.87
C ASP A 263 27.72 3.39 4.84
N GLU A 264 26.45 3.06 5.10
CA GLU A 264 25.34 4.00 5.00
C GLU A 264 25.11 4.71 6.32
N ALA A 265 25.32 6.02 6.33
CA ALA A 265 24.97 6.89 7.45
C ALA A 265 23.69 7.69 7.18
N LEU A 266 22.89 7.85 8.24
CA LEU A 266 21.63 8.59 8.17
C LEU A 266 21.91 10.09 8.15
N VAL A 267 21.30 10.80 7.22
CA VAL A 267 21.32 12.27 7.21
C VAL A 267 20.22 12.80 8.12
N PRO A 268 20.53 13.73 9.05
CA PRO A 268 19.54 14.36 9.89
C PRO A 268 18.45 15.09 9.07
N GLY A 269 17.19 15.00 9.53
CA GLY A 269 16.07 15.68 8.89
C GLY A 269 15.22 14.79 7.97
N HIS A 270 14.26 15.44 7.29
CA HIS A 270 13.35 14.82 6.33
C HIS A 270 13.44 15.57 5.01
N PHE A 271 13.51 14.84 3.92
CA PHE A 271 13.71 15.35 2.59
C PHE A 271 12.47 15.17 1.73
N GLY A 272 12.14 16.20 0.95
CA GLY A 272 10.98 16.19 0.08
C GLY A 272 11.21 15.37 -1.17
N VAL A 273 10.18 14.63 -1.57
CA VAL A 273 10.10 13.96 -2.86
C VAL A 273 8.86 14.45 -3.58
N ALA A 274 8.97 14.78 -4.86
CA ALA A 274 7.86 15.14 -5.72
C ALA A 274 8.01 14.50 -7.10
N GLY A 275 6.89 14.21 -7.76
CA GLY A 275 6.98 13.62 -9.08
C GLY A 275 5.65 13.57 -9.81
N PHE A 276 5.74 13.05 -11.02
CA PHE A 276 4.57 12.83 -11.88
C PHE A 276 4.69 11.53 -12.67
N ASN A 277 3.53 11.02 -13.10
CA ASN A 277 3.42 9.93 -14.05
C ASN A 277 2.41 10.31 -15.14
N ILE A 278 2.76 10.04 -16.39
CA ILE A 278 1.87 10.19 -17.55
C ILE A 278 1.76 8.81 -18.18
N ASN A 279 0.58 8.19 -18.03
CA ASN A 279 0.36 6.78 -18.38
C ASN A 279 -0.65 6.65 -19.54
N PRO A 280 -0.25 6.57 -20.80
CA PRO A 280 -1.08 6.02 -21.87
C PRO A 280 -1.32 4.53 -21.65
N MET A 281 -2.59 4.14 -21.47
CA MET A 281 -2.99 2.78 -21.14
C MET A 281 -4.08 2.30 -22.11
N TRP A 282 -3.93 1.10 -22.66
CA TRP A 282 -4.98 0.44 -23.44
C TRP A 282 -5.83 -0.44 -22.50
N ARG A 283 -7.10 -0.16 -22.41
CA ARG A 283 -8.07 -0.98 -21.67
C ARG A 283 -8.58 -2.09 -22.58
N PHE A 284 -8.25 -3.33 -22.24
CA PHE A 284 -8.70 -4.52 -22.96
C PHE A 284 -10.14 -4.89 -22.60
N ASN A 285 -10.51 -4.70 -21.35
CA ASN A 285 -11.82 -4.98 -20.76
C ASN A 285 -12.01 -4.13 -19.49
N PRO A 286 -13.16 -4.20 -18.80
CA PRO A 286 -13.38 -3.41 -17.58
C PRO A 286 -12.34 -3.64 -16.47
N VAL A 287 -11.68 -4.80 -16.47
CA VAL A 287 -10.77 -5.23 -15.39
C VAL A 287 -9.31 -4.92 -15.73
N LEU A 288 -8.89 -5.16 -16.98
CA LEU A 288 -7.48 -5.15 -17.36
C LEU A 288 -7.13 -4.01 -18.29
N ALA A 289 -6.03 -3.33 -17.98
CA ALA A 289 -5.36 -2.40 -18.87
C ALA A 289 -3.84 -2.61 -18.83
N ALA A 290 -3.17 -2.30 -19.92
CA ALA A 290 -1.71 -2.25 -19.98
C ALA A 290 -1.26 -1.08 -20.86
N GLY A 291 -0.03 -0.63 -20.63
CA GLY A 291 0.51 0.49 -21.38
C GLY A 291 1.93 0.85 -20.93
N ALA A 292 2.26 2.11 -21.12
CA ALA A 292 3.55 2.67 -20.78
C ALA A 292 3.37 3.90 -19.85
N SER A 293 4.46 4.40 -19.34
CA SER A 293 4.47 5.65 -18.56
C SER A 293 5.77 6.43 -18.82
N VAL A 294 5.65 7.75 -18.79
CA VAL A 294 6.76 8.66 -18.56
C VAL A 294 6.68 9.08 -17.09
N ASP A 295 7.77 8.87 -16.35
CA ASP A 295 7.85 9.06 -14.90
C ASP A 295 8.92 10.09 -14.58
N GLY A 296 8.52 11.22 -13.99
CA GLY A 296 9.44 12.24 -13.50
C GLY A 296 9.48 12.25 -11.98
N GLN A 297 10.68 12.40 -11.40
CA GLN A 297 10.87 12.53 -9.96
C GLN A 297 11.94 13.54 -9.61
N TYR A 298 11.68 14.32 -8.59
CA TYR A 298 12.60 15.11 -7.81
C TYR A 298 12.74 14.46 -6.43
N ASP A 299 13.97 14.38 -5.92
CA ASP A 299 14.27 13.84 -4.60
C ASP A 299 15.38 14.69 -3.96
N ASP A 300 15.04 15.38 -2.87
CA ASP A 300 15.92 16.37 -2.25
C ASP A 300 17.18 15.76 -1.61
N CYS A 301 17.14 14.46 -1.25
CA CYS A 301 18.29 13.75 -0.67
C CYS A 301 18.99 12.77 -1.63
N ALA A 302 18.65 12.78 -2.91
CA ALA A 302 19.34 11.90 -3.85
C ALA A 302 20.77 12.37 -4.11
N ASN A 303 21.69 11.38 -4.21
CA ASN A 303 23.09 11.61 -4.58
C ASN A 303 23.85 12.57 -3.66
N LEU A 304 23.67 12.48 -2.34
CA LEU A 304 24.31 13.35 -1.35
C LEU A 304 25.81 13.10 -1.19
N SER A 305 26.26 11.86 -1.27
CA SER A 305 27.65 11.47 -0.96
C SER A 305 28.74 12.31 -1.65
N PRO A 306 28.64 12.62 -2.96
CA PRO A 306 29.65 13.47 -3.63
C PRO A 306 29.68 14.92 -3.17
N TYR A 307 28.71 15.36 -2.40
CA TYR A 307 28.56 16.74 -1.91
C TYR A 307 28.87 16.90 -0.43
N TYR A 308 29.35 15.84 0.23
CA TYR A 308 29.75 15.89 1.63
C TYR A 308 30.86 16.93 1.86
N GLU A 309 30.73 17.74 2.92
CA GLU A 309 31.78 18.69 3.34
C GLU A 309 32.78 17.98 4.26
N PRO A 310 34.04 17.79 3.84
CA PRO A 310 35.02 16.93 4.53
C PRO A 310 35.35 17.35 5.98
N ASN A 311 35.08 18.59 6.36
CA ASN A 311 35.35 19.11 7.70
C ASN A 311 34.08 19.26 8.56
N SER A 312 32.95 18.70 8.11
CA SER A 312 31.74 18.69 8.94
C SER A 312 31.88 17.67 10.08
N PRO A 313 31.27 17.93 11.26
CA PRO A 313 31.22 16.92 12.32
C PRO A 313 30.54 15.66 11.86
N VAL A 314 30.99 14.53 12.37
CA VAL A 314 30.46 13.19 12.01
C VAL A 314 28.99 13.07 12.41
N ASP A 315 28.60 13.66 13.54
CA ASP A 315 27.26 13.71 14.09
C ASP A 315 26.35 14.80 13.47
N ASP A 316 26.94 15.76 12.71
CA ASP A 316 26.22 16.82 11.98
C ASP A 316 26.78 16.95 10.56
N PRO A 317 26.56 15.97 9.67
CA PRO A 317 27.10 15.96 8.32
C PRO A 317 26.50 17.10 7.49
N ARG A 318 27.37 17.89 6.87
CA ARG A 318 26.97 19.00 6.00
C ARG A 318 27.29 18.68 4.55
N PHE A 319 26.51 19.29 3.66
CA PHE A 319 26.60 19.02 2.24
C PHE A 319 26.62 20.32 1.44
N TYR A 320 27.52 20.41 0.48
CA TYR A 320 27.50 21.48 -0.50
C TYR A 320 26.20 21.43 -1.31
N ARG A 321 25.79 22.61 -1.78
CA ARG A 321 24.56 22.73 -2.58
C ARG A 321 24.69 21.96 -3.90
N GLN A 322 23.85 20.98 -4.08
CA GLN A 322 23.75 20.23 -5.33
C GLN A 322 23.08 21.04 -6.44
N PRO A 323 23.45 20.82 -7.72
CA PRO A 323 22.65 21.27 -8.86
C PRO A 323 21.24 20.66 -8.82
N PHE A 324 20.22 21.43 -9.17
CA PHE A 324 18.84 20.96 -9.19
C PHE A 324 18.66 19.70 -10.05
N SER A 325 19.32 19.64 -11.22
CA SER A 325 19.28 18.49 -12.14
C SER A 325 19.78 17.19 -11.52
N HIS A 326 20.70 17.24 -10.55
CA HIS A 326 21.26 16.07 -9.88
C HIS A 326 20.29 15.43 -8.90
N ARG A 327 19.22 16.15 -8.53
CA ARG A 327 18.11 15.68 -7.70
C ARG A 327 16.88 15.26 -8.53
N CYS A 328 17.02 15.24 -9.86
CA CYS A 328 15.93 14.90 -10.79
C CYS A 328 16.25 13.67 -11.61
N SER A 329 15.19 12.92 -11.94
CA SER A 329 15.24 11.84 -12.91
C SER A 329 14.01 11.83 -13.80
N LEU A 330 14.21 11.34 -15.04
CA LEU A 330 13.14 10.92 -15.94
C LEU A 330 13.33 9.46 -16.28
N GLY A 331 12.25 8.73 -16.31
CA GLY A 331 12.23 7.31 -16.67
C GLY A 331 11.06 6.97 -17.57
N VAL A 332 11.15 5.80 -18.16
CA VAL A 332 10.05 5.16 -18.89
C VAL A 332 9.75 3.82 -18.28
N SER A 333 8.47 3.45 -18.21
CA SER A 333 8.04 2.17 -17.64
C SER A 333 6.92 1.52 -18.42
N LEU A 334 6.88 0.20 -18.36
CA LEU A 334 5.71 -0.58 -18.73
C LEU A 334 4.76 -0.65 -17.53
N ARG A 335 3.47 -0.59 -17.82
CA ARG A 335 2.42 -0.57 -16.79
C ARG A 335 1.39 -1.65 -17.06
N ALA A 336 0.94 -2.29 -15.98
CA ALA A 336 -0.25 -3.13 -15.97
C ALA A 336 -1.20 -2.63 -14.88
N GLU A 337 -2.49 -2.64 -15.16
CA GLU A 337 -3.51 -2.17 -14.23
C GLU A 337 -4.66 -3.16 -14.14
N LEU A 338 -5.05 -3.44 -12.91
CA LEU A 338 -6.22 -4.25 -12.58
C LEU A 338 -7.24 -3.34 -11.90
N THR A 339 -8.36 -3.09 -12.59
CA THR A 339 -9.45 -2.26 -12.08
C THR A 339 -10.50 -3.12 -11.39
N MET A 340 -10.92 -2.71 -10.19
CA MET A 340 -11.86 -3.44 -9.35
C MET A 340 -12.83 -2.46 -8.70
N SER A 341 -13.96 -2.21 -9.37
CA SER A 341 -14.94 -1.21 -8.94
C SER A 341 -14.30 0.19 -8.85
N ILE A 342 -14.28 0.80 -7.67
CA ILE A 342 -13.70 2.14 -7.45
C ILE A 342 -12.18 2.13 -7.24
N PHE A 343 -11.56 0.95 -7.22
CA PHE A 343 -10.12 0.80 -7.02
C PHE A 343 -9.45 0.30 -8.30
N ALA A 344 -8.19 0.71 -8.49
CA ALA A 344 -7.32 0.07 -9.47
C ALA A 344 -5.92 -0.10 -8.88
N VAL A 345 -5.36 -1.29 -9.03
CA VAL A 345 -3.96 -1.58 -8.70
C VAL A 345 -3.15 -1.45 -9.98
N ASN A 346 -2.19 -0.55 -9.99
CA ASN A 346 -1.28 -0.31 -11.10
C ASN A 346 0.13 -0.70 -10.69
N VAL A 347 0.76 -1.57 -11.46
CA VAL A 347 2.14 -2.00 -11.28
C VAL A 347 2.97 -1.58 -12.46
N GLY A 348 4.22 -1.19 -12.22
CA GLY A 348 5.12 -0.74 -13.25
C GLY A 348 6.55 -1.25 -13.06
N VAL A 349 7.22 -1.50 -14.18
CA VAL A 349 8.66 -1.75 -14.23
C VAL A 349 9.25 -0.80 -15.25
N GLY A 350 10.22 -0.01 -14.82
CA GLY A 350 10.81 1.04 -15.62
C GLY A 350 12.31 1.16 -15.46
N HIS A 351 12.88 1.97 -16.33
CA HIS A 351 14.30 2.33 -16.31
C HIS A 351 14.47 3.85 -16.45
N SER A 352 15.40 4.41 -15.68
CA SER A 352 15.76 5.83 -15.78
C SER A 352 16.47 6.09 -17.09
N VAL A 353 15.92 6.99 -17.92
CA VAL A 353 16.51 7.40 -19.19
C VAL A 353 17.38 8.67 -19.03
N TRP A 354 17.12 9.44 -17.98
CA TRP A 354 17.89 10.62 -17.62
C TRP A 354 17.95 10.75 -16.10
N ALA A 355 19.15 10.69 -15.53
CA ALA A 355 19.43 10.88 -14.11
C ALA A 355 20.90 11.31 -13.96
N PRO A 356 21.23 12.59 -14.16
CA PRO A 356 22.64 13.05 -14.23
C PRO A 356 23.35 13.03 -12.88
N GLY A 357 22.61 13.09 -11.77
CA GLY A 357 23.19 13.21 -10.43
C GLY A 357 23.94 12.01 -9.91
N GLY A 358 23.62 10.80 -10.37
CA GLY A 358 24.31 9.61 -9.88
C GLY A 358 23.44 8.37 -9.70
N PRO A 359 23.93 7.37 -8.95
CA PRO A 359 23.33 6.04 -8.88
C PRO A 359 22.00 5.97 -8.15
N ASP A 360 21.71 6.87 -7.19
CA ASP A 360 20.50 6.79 -6.35
C ASP A 360 19.21 6.90 -7.13
N MET A 361 19.23 7.57 -8.30
CA MET A 361 18.08 7.72 -9.17
C MET A 361 18.22 6.99 -10.51
N ARG A 362 19.36 6.32 -10.74
CA ARG A 362 19.68 5.66 -12.01
C ARG A 362 19.38 4.18 -11.94
N GLY A 363 18.86 3.63 -13.04
CA GLY A 363 18.68 2.19 -13.23
C GLY A 363 17.21 1.77 -13.22
N TRP A 364 17.00 0.48 -12.95
CA TRP A 364 15.68 -0.13 -12.90
C TRP A 364 14.90 0.32 -11.67
N TYR A 365 13.60 0.59 -11.84
CA TYR A 365 12.69 0.87 -10.73
C TYR A 365 11.35 0.14 -10.93
N GLN A 366 10.67 -0.10 -9.83
CA GLN A 366 9.34 -0.67 -9.79
C GLN A 366 8.40 0.30 -9.08
N THR A 367 7.15 0.33 -9.52
CA THR A 367 6.10 1.11 -8.88
C THR A 367 4.90 0.25 -8.60
N PHE A 368 4.36 0.42 -7.41
CA PHE A 368 3.11 -0.20 -6.96
C PHE A 368 2.18 0.93 -6.55
N THR A 369 1.03 1.03 -7.18
CA THR A 369 0.12 2.15 -6.94
C THR A 369 -1.31 1.65 -6.81
N LEU A 370 -1.96 2.03 -5.72
CA LEU A 370 -3.39 1.91 -5.53
C LEU A 370 -4.04 3.23 -5.94
N LYS A 371 -4.89 3.20 -6.94
CA LYS A 371 -5.75 4.31 -7.34
C LYS A 371 -7.12 4.11 -6.73
N THR A 372 -7.64 5.13 -6.03
CA THR A 372 -8.98 5.15 -5.47
C THR A 372 -9.79 6.21 -6.20
N PHE A 373 -10.71 5.79 -7.06
CA PHE A 373 -11.51 6.69 -7.87
C PHE A 373 -12.59 7.39 -7.03
N ILE A 374 -12.49 8.72 -6.92
CA ILE A 374 -13.47 9.60 -6.28
C ILE A 374 -14.63 9.88 -7.24
N THR A 375 -14.29 10.05 -8.51
CA THR A 375 -15.22 10.19 -9.62
C THR A 375 -14.83 9.21 -10.73
N LYS A 376 -15.55 9.19 -11.85
CA LYS A 376 -15.16 8.38 -13.01
C LYS A 376 -13.76 8.72 -13.56
N ARG A 377 -13.21 9.89 -13.22
CA ARG A 377 -11.96 10.42 -13.77
C ARG A 377 -10.93 10.81 -12.72
N LEU A 378 -11.38 11.41 -11.61
CA LEU A 378 -10.49 11.87 -10.54
C LEU A 378 -10.23 10.73 -9.57
N TYR A 379 -8.95 10.51 -9.19
CA TYR A 379 -8.56 9.49 -8.22
C TYR A 379 -7.47 9.98 -7.27
N LEU A 380 -7.48 9.44 -6.07
CA LEU A 380 -6.35 9.47 -5.16
C LEU A 380 -5.38 8.36 -5.56
N SER A 381 -4.10 8.65 -5.46
CA SER A 381 -3.01 7.74 -5.77
C SER A 381 -2.18 7.51 -4.51
N THR A 382 -2.06 6.28 -4.09
CA THR A 382 -1.17 5.89 -3.00
C THR A 382 -0.28 4.78 -3.49
N GLY A 383 1.02 5.02 -3.51
CA GLY A 383 1.95 4.06 -4.09
C GLY A 383 3.31 4.10 -3.43
N TYR A 384 4.16 3.23 -3.92
CA TYR A 384 5.55 3.10 -3.52
C TYR A 384 6.43 2.87 -4.73
N ARG A 385 7.58 3.53 -4.76
CA ARG A 385 8.65 3.29 -5.72
C ARG A 385 9.74 2.49 -5.06
N LEU A 386 10.16 1.38 -5.67
CA LEU A 386 11.27 0.54 -5.29
C LEU A 386 12.37 0.69 -6.33
N LEU A 387 13.64 0.64 -5.93
CA LEU A 387 14.77 0.72 -6.83
C LEU A 387 15.47 -0.64 -6.91
N ARG A 388 15.92 -1.01 -8.12
CA ARG A 388 16.72 -2.22 -8.34
C ARG A 388 16.15 -3.49 -7.68
N TRP A 389 14.82 -3.59 -7.58
CA TRP A 389 14.05 -4.71 -7.02
C TRP A 389 14.14 -4.91 -5.49
N ARG A 390 15.03 -4.23 -4.81
CA ARG A 390 15.27 -4.43 -3.37
C ARG A 390 15.47 -3.15 -2.58
N ASP A 391 16.03 -2.12 -3.22
CA ASP A 391 16.43 -0.93 -2.51
C ASP A 391 15.19 -0.06 -2.22
N PRO A 392 14.94 0.28 -0.96
CA PRO A 392 13.81 1.08 -0.58
C PRO A 392 13.87 2.47 -1.27
N GLY A 393 12.79 2.86 -1.92
CA GLY A 393 12.65 4.18 -2.52
C GLY A 393 11.83 5.11 -1.65
N ASN A 394 10.67 5.51 -2.16
CA ASN A 394 9.82 6.49 -1.49
C ASN A 394 8.34 6.20 -1.69
N LEU A 395 7.53 6.74 -0.79
CA LEU A 395 6.09 6.84 -0.97
C LEU A 395 5.74 7.75 -2.15
N MET A 396 4.58 7.49 -2.77
CA MET A 396 3.99 8.27 -3.84
C MET A 396 2.54 8.58 -3.46
N LEU A 397 2.32 9.69 -2.74
CA LEU A 397 0.99 10.11 -2.28
C LEU A 397 0.51 11.24 -3.17
N GLY A 398 -0.56 11.03 -3.92
CA GLY A 398 -0.92 11.99 -4.94
C GLY A 398 -2.37 11.97 -5.39
N VAL A 399 -2.60 12.75 -6.42
CA VAL A 399 -3.88 12.90 -7.10
C VAL A 399 -3.66 12.71 -8.59
N GLY A 400 -4.57 12.02 -9.23
CA GLY A 400 -4.50 11.83 -10.67
C GLY A 400 -5.84 12.01 -11.35
N TYR A 401 -5.76 12.23 -12.64
CA TYR A 401 -6.92 12.40 -13.50
C TYR A 401 -6.80 11.50 -14.73
N ARG A 402 -7.88 10.80 -15.05
CA ARG A 402 -8.01 9.91 -16.23
C ARG A 402 -8.74 10.62 -17.34
N PHE A 403 -8.08 10.77 -18.47
CA PHE A 403 -8.65 11.25 -19.72
C PHE A 403 -9.01 10.05 -20.62
N GLY A 404 -9.98 10.26 -21.51
CA GLY A 404 -10.50 9.21 -22.39
C GLY A 404 -11.80 8.61 -21.87
N ARG A 405 -12.28 7.60 -22.57
CA ARG A 405 -13.58 6.95 -22.28
C ARG A 405 -13.48 5.82 -21.26
#